data_396d01c3461f2059dc94203a85ea9614
#
_entry.id   396d01c3461f2059dc94203a85ea9614
#
_cell.length_a   1.000
_cell.length_b   1.000
_cell.length_c   1.000
_cell.angle_alpha   90.00
_cell.angle_beta   90.00
_cell.angle_gamma   90.00
#
_symmetry.space_group_name_H-M   'P 1'
#
loop_
_entity.id
_entity.type
_entity.pdbx_description
1 polymer ?
#
loop_
_entity_poly.entity_id
_entity_poly.type
_entity_poly.pdbx_seq_one_letter_code
_entity_poly.pdbx_strand_id
1 'polypeptide(L)'
;MHRILALTVGIVLAGPAAATDKTDVMAVVHHWVADFNKGDMQSMAAQCADQASIIDDFAPHVWTGAGACTRWSSDFQEFVKTTGSSDPAVTVGKPWHLDISADLAYVVAPTTFSFKQKGKPVQQAGVVTIALQKGAGGWRVIGWAWADH
;
A
#
# COMPACT_ATOMS: atom_id res chain seq x y z
N MET A 1 9.37 -38.23 47.61
CA MET A 1 8.49 -37.09 47.35
C MET A 1 8.90 -36.50 46.02
N HIS A 2 8.22 -36.87 44.92
CA HIS A 2 8.52 -36.34 43.56
C HIS A 2 7.50 -35.25 43.24
N ARG A 3 7.98 -34.01 43.04
CA ARG A 3 7.14 -32.91 42.59
C ARG A 3 7.15 -32.89 41.07
N ILE A 4 6.02 -33.22 40.46
CA ILE A 4 5.79 -33.06 39.01
C ILE A 4 5.44 -31.62 38.76
N LEU A 5 6.31 -30.92 38.03
CA LEU A 5 6.07 -29.55 37.54
C LEU A 5 5.26 -29.66 36.24
N ALA A 6 3.98 -29.31 36.29
CA ALA A 6 3.15 -29.24 35.09
C ALA A 6 3.45 -27.93 34.33
N LEU A 7 4.03 -28.07 33.13
CA LEU A 7 4.26 -26.98 32.21
C LEU A 7 2.97 -26.73 31.44
N THR A 8 2.25 -25.66 31.78
CA THR A 8 1.08 -25.20 31.00
C THR A 8 1.57 -24.44 29.79
N VAL A 9 1.47 -25.04 28.61
CA VAL A 9 1.66 -24.35 27.32
C VAL A 9 0.41 -23.53 27.05
N GLY A 10 0.52 -22.23 27.20
CA GLY A 10 -0.52 -21.26 26.81
C GLY A 10 -0.60 -21.15 25.30
N ILE A 11 -1.64 -21.71 24.68
CA ILE A 11 -1.98 -21.46 23.27
C ILE A 11 -2.58 -20.06 23.20
N VAL A 12 -1.84 -19.09 22.68
CA VAL A 12 -2.37 -17.77 22.35
C VAL A 12 -3.22 -17.94 21.08
N LEU A 13 -4.54 -18.06 21.27
CA LEU A 13 -5.50 -17.96 20.17
C LEU A 13 -5.50 -16.52 19.67
N ALA A 14 -4.97 -16.30 18.47
CA ALA A 14 -5.15 -15.03 17.77
C ALA A 14 -6.65 -14.81 17.56
N GLY A 15 -7.24 -13.89 18.34
CA GLY A 15 -8.66 -13.66 18.40
C GLY A 15 -9.24 -12.99 17.15
N PRO A 16 -10.57 -12.84 17.05
CA PRO A 16 -11.29 -12.26 15.91
C PRO A 16 -10.82 -10.83 15.52
N ALA A 17 -10.23 -10.08 16.45
CA ALA A 17 -9.71 -8.74 16.21
C ALA A 17 -8.58 -8.71 15.16
N ALA A 18 -7.67 -9.69 15.18
CA ALA A 18 -6.58 -9.76 14.20
C ALA A 18 -7.07 -10.07 12.77
N ALA A 19 -8.14 -10.86 12.65
CA ALA A 19 -8.75 -11.13 11.35
C ALA A 19 -9.47 -9.91 10.78
N THR A 20 -10.13 -9.11 11.63
CA THR A 20 -10.76 -7.85 11.27
C THR A 20 -9.71 -6.82 10.79
N ASP A 21 -8.60 -6.68 11.52
CA ASP A 21 -7.52 -5.75 11.16
C ASP A 21 -6.90 -6.09 9.79
N LYS A 22 -6.70 -7.36 9.47
CA LYS A 22 -6.23 -7.76 8.13
C LYS A 22 -7.19 -7.37 7.02
N THR A 23 -8.48 -7.55 7.26
CA THR A 23 -9.54 -7.14 6.32
C THR A 23 -9.56 -5.62 6.15
N ASP A 24 -9.46 -4.88 7.25
CA ASP A 24 -9.48 -3.41 7.24
C ASP A 24 -8.24 -2.83 6.53
N VAL A 25 -7.05 -3.40 6.78
CA VAL A 25 -5.81 -3.02 6.06
C VAL A 25 -5.98 -3.23 4.56
N MET A 26 -6.48 -4.39 4.13
CA MET A 26 -6.67 -4.67 2.71
C MET A 26 -7.78 -3.80 2.10
N ALA A 27 -8.80 -3.43 2.86
CA ALA A 27 -9.82 -2.48 2.40
C ALA A 27 -9.20 -1.12 2.06
N VAL A 28 -8.29 -0.61 2.90
CA VAL A 28 -7.55 0.64 2.61
C VAL A 28 -6.72 0.49 1.33
N VAL A 29 -5.98 -0.61 1.18
CA VAL A 29 -5.17 -0.87 -0.03
C VAL A 29 -6.05 -0.90 -1.28
N HIS A 30 -7.19 -1.59 -1.24
CA HIS A 30 -8.10 -1.67 -2.38
C HIS A 30 -8.75 -0.33 -2.71
N HIS A 31 -9.14 0.48 -1.69
CA HIS A 31 -9.66 1.83 -1.92
C HIS A 31 -8.60 2.74 -2.55
N TRP A 32 -7.37 2.72 -2.04
CA TRP A 32 -6.25 3.48 -2.56
C TRP A 32 -6.01 3.18 -4.05
N VAL A 33 -5.99 1.90 -4.44
CA VAL A 33 -5.86 1.46 -5.83
C VAL A 33 -7.09 1.85 -6.66
N ALA A 34 -8.29 1.71 -6.12
CA ALA A 34 -9.51 2.07 -6.84
C ALA A 34 -9.59 3.57 -7.15
N ASP A 35 -9.14 4.42 -6.22
CA ASP A 35 -9.11 5.87 -6.42
C ASP A 35 -8.05 6.26 -7.46
N PHE A 36 -6.86 5.63 -7.42
CA PHE A 36 -5.86 5.76 -8.47
C PHE A 36 -6.45 5.43 -9.85
N ASN A 37 -7.11 4.28 -9.98
CA ASN A 37 -7.67 3.80 -11.24
C ASN A 37 -8.82 4.67 -11.78
N LYS A 38 -9.50 5.41 -10.92
CA LYS A 38 -10.49 6.42 -11.30
C LYS A 38 -9.88 7.77 -11.69
N GLY A 39 -8.57 7.94 -11.45
CA GLY A 39 -7.89 9.23 -11.57
C GLY A 39 -8.21 10.21 -10.44
N ASP A 40 -8.86 9.75 -9.36
CA ASP A 40 -9.15 10.55 -8.18
C ASP A 40 -7.94 10.60 -7.24
N MET A 41 -6.94 11.38 -7.69
CA MET A 41 -5.68 11.52 -6.96
C MET A 41 -5.85 12.22 -5.61
N GLN A 42 -6.89 13.01 -5.44
CA GLN A 42 -7.20 13.66 -4.16
C GLN A 42 -7.68 12.64 -3.14
N SER A 43 -8.65 11.80 -3.49
CA SER A 43 -9.14 10.71 -2.62
C SER A 43 -8.05 9.69 -2.34
N MET A 44 -7.24 9.33 -3.35
CA MET A 44 -6.07 8.48 -3.17
C MET A 44 -5.09 9.06 -2.12
N ALA A 45 -4.70 10.32 -2.27
CA ALA A 45 -3.80 11.00 -1.34
C ALA A 45 -4.39 11.12 0.07
N ALA A 46 -5.72 11.23 0.19
CA ALA A 46 -6.43 11.27 1.46
C ALA A 46 -6.37 9.94 2.25
N GLN A 47 -6.00 8.81 1.62
CA GLN A 47 -5.75 7.56 2.34
C GLN A 47 -4.39 7.54 3.07
N CYS A 48 -3.51 8.48 2.75
CA CYS A 48 -2.21 8.61 3.42
C CYS A 48 -2.34 9.34 4.76
N ALA A 49 -1.41 9.03 5.67
CA ALA A 49 -1.16 9.87 6.83
C ALA A 49 -0.48 11.18 6.42
N ASP A 50 -0.53 12.20 7.28
CA ASP A 50 0.10 13.50 7.00
C ASP A 50 1.60 13.37 6.74
N GLN A 51 2.26 12.48 7.47
CA GLN A 51 3.66 12.12 7.29
C GLN A 51 3.73 10.78 6.57
N ALA A 52 4.25 10.77 5.36
CA ALA A 52 4.41 9.54 4.59
C ALA A 52 5.78 9.51 3.89
N SER A 53 6.17 8.32 3.43
CA SER A 53 7.37 8.10 2.64
C SER A 53 7.05 7.24 1.42
N ILE A 54 7.41 7.73 0.24
CA ILE A 54 7.14 7.06 -1.03
C ILE A 54 8.46 6.89 -1.77
N ILE A 55 8.65 5.73 -2.37
CA ILE A 55 9.74 5.43 -3.30
C ILE A 55 9.11 4.88 -4.60
N ASP A 56 9.46 5.48 -5.73
CA ASP A 56 8.91 5.09 -7.03
C ASP A 56 9.96 5.21 -8.14
N ASP A 57 9.72 4.57 -9.26
CA ASP A 57 10.69 4.43 -10.37
C ASP A 57 10.82 5.69 -11.24
N PHE A 58 9.90 6.67 -11.14
CA PHE A 58 10.04 7.94 -11.84
C PHE A 58 10.60 9.06 -10.94
N ALA A 59 11.24 10.04 -11.53
CA ALA A 59 11.87 11.16 -10.79
C ALA A 59 10.82 12.03 -10.05
N PRO A 60 11.12 12.53 -8.84
CA PRO A 60 12.41 12.51 -8.16
C PRO A 60 12.71 11.23 -7.35
N HIS A 61 11.95 10.17 -7.50
CA HIS A 61 12.07 8.83 -6.88
C HIS A 61 11.69 8.77 -5.41
N VAL A 62 11.79 9.86 -4.65
CA VAL A 62 11.54 9.86 -3.20
C VAL A 62 10.70 11.08 -2.80
N TRP A 63 9.59 10.83 -2.12
CA TRP A 63 8.74 11.85 -1.50
C TRP A 63 8.59 11.51 -0.01
N THR A 64 8.92 12.46 0.86
CA THR A 64 8.88 12.23 2.31
C THR A 64 8.23 13.41 3.04
N GLY A 65 7.70 13.12 4.24
CA GLY A 65 7.17 14.12 5.16
C GLY A 65 5.75 14.56 4.83
N ALA A 66 5.39 15.74 5.32
CA ALA A 66 4.04 16.27 5.18
C ALA A 66 3.62 16.45 3.72
N GLY A 67 2.45 15.93 3.36
CA GLY A 67 1.90 16.03 2.02
C GLY A 67 2.65 15.23 0.95
N ALA A 68 3.47 14.24 1.31
CA ALA A 68 4.23 13.42 0.37
C ALA A 68 3.32 12.78 -0.70
N CYS A 69 2.17 12.23 -0.30
CA CYS A 69 1.24 11.61 -1.25
C CYS A 69 0.62 12.60 -2.25
N THR A 70 0.33 13.82 -1.82
CA THR A 70 -0.17 14.87 -2.71
C THR A 70 0.90 15.30 -3.71
N ARG A 71 2.15 15.47 -3.26
CA ARG A 71 3.25 15.82 -4.18
C ARG A 71 3.53 14.68 -5.18
N TRP A 72 3.58 13.43 -4.70
CA TRP A 72 3.71 12.28 -5.59
C TRP A 72 2.60 12.26 -6.65
N SER A 73 1.34 12.48 -6.24
CA SER A 73 0.19 12.50 -7.17
C SER A 73 0.33 13.59 -8.24
N SER A 74 0.80 14.79 -7.86
CA SER A 74 1.03 15.89 -8.81
C SER A 74 2.17 15.57 -9.80
N ASP A 75 3.27 15.03 -9.28
CA ASP A 75 4.43 14.67 -10.09
C ASP A 75 4.12 13.50 -11.03
N PHE A 76 3.32 12.53 -10.58
CA PHE A 76 2.84 11.43 -11.40
C PHE A 76 1.95 11.92 -12.56
N GLN A 77 1.04 12.85 -12.31
CA GLN A 77 0.22 13.43 -13.38
C GLN A 77 1.07 14.16 -14.41
N GLU A 78 2.09 14.91 -13.99
CA GLU A 78 3.03 15.57 -14.91
C GLU A 78 3.90 14.57 -15.66
N PHE A 79 4.35 13.49 -14.99
CA PHE A 79 5.08 12.40 -15.64
C PHE A 79 4.25 11.74 -16.74
N VAL A 80 3.00 11.37 -16.47
CA VAL A 80 2.08 10.80 -17.47
C VAL A 80 1.91 11.73 -18.67
N LYS A 81 1.73 13.02 -18.43
CA LYS A 81 1.57 14.04 -19.48
C LYS A 81 2.82 14.20 -20.32
N THR A 82 3.98 14.34 -19.69
CA THR A 82 5.26 14.59 -20.38
C THR A 82 5.77 13.38 -21.16
N THR A 83 5.48 12.18 -20.69
CA THR A 83 5.84 10.94 -21.40
C THR A 83 4.87 10.59 -22.53
N GLY A 84 3.72 11.25 -22.62
CA GLY A 84 2.67 10.94 -23.58
C GLY A 84 1.98 9.61 -23.27
N SER A 85 1.95 9.21 -21.98
CA SER A 85 1.20 8.08 -21.48
C SER A 85 -0.26 8.45 -21.24
N SER A 86 -1.16 7.46 -21.28
CA SER A 86 -2.58 7.65 -20.94
C SER A 86 -3.17 6.39 -20.31
N ASP A 87 -4.32 6.56 -19.68
CA ASP A 87 -5.10 5.49 -19.08
C ASP A 87 -4.30 4.62 -18.06
N PRO A 88 -3.55 5.24 -17.11
CA PRO A 88 -2.82 4.49 -16.12
C PRO A 88 -3.78 3.74 -15.20
N ALA A 89 -3.49 2.46 -14.95
CA ALA A 89 -4.25 1.64 -14.02
C ALA A 89 -3.34 0.62 -13.34
N VAL A 90 -3.67 0.28 -12.10
CA VAL A 90 -2.97 -0.71 -11.29
C VAL A 90 -3.93 -1.82 -10.90
N THR A 91 -3.49 -3.06 -11.01
CA THR A 91 -4.12 -4.19 -10.32
C THR A 91 -3.18 -4.69 -9.22
N VAL A 92 -3.75 -5.00 -8.06
CA VAL A 92 -3.03 -5.60 -6.93
C VAL A 92 -3.51 -7.03 -6.77
N GLY A 93 -2.59 -7.97 -6.80
CA GLY A 93 -2.87 -9.37 -6.58
C GLY A 93 -3.01 -9.72 -5.09
N LYS A 94 -3.21 -11.02 -4.82
CA LYS A 94 -3.23 -11.52 -3.45
C LYS A 94 -1.88 -11.22 -2.77
N PRO A 95 -1.88 -10.62 -1.57
CA PRO A 95 -0.64 -10.35 -0.86
C PRO A 95 0.19 -11.62 -0.66
N TRP A 96 1.49 -11.53 -0.93
CA TRP A 96 2.44 -12.57 -0.57
C TRP A 96 2.75 -12.52 0.92
N HIS A 97 2.71 -11.31 1.49
CA HIS A 97 2.92 -11.08 2.89
C HIS A 97 1.98 -10.01 3.41
N LEU A 98 1.38 -10.26 4.56
CA LEU A 98 0.60 -9.29 5.33
C LEU A 98 0.84 -9.58 6.80
N ASP A 99 1.53 -8.65 7.46
CA ASP A 99 1.83 -8.70 8.88
C ASP A 99 1.23 -7.50 9.60
N ILE A 100 0.78 -7.71 10.84
CA ILE A 100 0.25 -6.67 11.72
C ILE A 100 0.94 -6.80 13.06
N SER A 101 1.55 -5.71 13.50
CA SER A 101 2.21 -5.60 14.79
C SER A 101 1.71 -4.34 15.50
N ALA A 102 0.89 -4.54 16.52
CA ALA A 102 0.19 -3.46 17.25
C ALA A 102 -0.63 -2.56 16.31
N ASP A 103 -0.24 -1.32 16.15
CA ASP A 103 -0.88 -0.32 15.28
C ASP A 103 -0.20 -0.16 13.92
N LEU A 104 0.74 -1.04 13.57
CA LEU A 104 1.45 -1.03 12.30
C LEU A 104 1.08 -2.25 11.46
N ALA A 105 0.96 -2.05 10.15
CA ALA A 105 0.78 -3.12 9.18
C ALA A 105 1.79 -3.01 8.04
N TYR A 106 2.21 -4.16 7.53
CA TYR A 106 3.11 -4.28 6.40
C TYR A 106 2.53 -5.25 5.37
N VAL A 107 2.41 -4.78 4.13
CA VAL A 107 1.83 -5.54 3.02
C VAL A 107 2.85 -5.62 1.88
N VAL A 108 3.03 -6.81 1.32
CA VAL A 108 3.78 -7.02 0.06
C VAL A 108 2.86 -7.73 -0.91
N ALA A 109 2.65 -7.13 -2.08
CA ALA A 109 1.76 -7.69 -3.07
C ALA A 109 2.32 -7.56 -4.49
N PRO A 110 2.06 -8.55 -5.37
CA PRO A 110 2.33 -8.41 -6.78
C PRO A 110 1.37 -7.40 -7.40
N THR A 111 1.86 -6.63 -8.35
CA THR A 111 1.08 -5.65 -9.08
C THR A 111 1.27 -5.78 -10.58
N THR A 112 0.31 -5.27 -11.32
CA THR A 112 0.48 -4.99 -12.74
C THR A 112 0.09 -3.54 -12.98
N PHE A 113 1.03 -2.74 -13.45
CA PHE A 113 0.76 -1.39 -13.93
C PHE A 113 0.48 -1.46 -15.43
N SER A 114 -0.64 -0.92 -15.86
CA SER A 114 -1.06 -0.88 -17.25
C SER A 114 -1.33 0.56 -17.68
N PHE A 115 -0.91 0.90 -18.88
CA PHE A 115 -1.13 2.23 -19.46
C PHE A 115 -1.06 2.14 -20.99
N LYS A 116 -1.35 3.23 -21.69
CA LYS A 116 -1.07 3.36 -23.12
C LYS A 116 0.13 4.27 -23.33
N GLN A 117 1.09 3.83 -24.11
CA GLN A 117 2.21 4.62 -24.57
C GLN A 117 2.02 4.95 -26.05
N LYS A 118 1.80 6.23 -26.36
CA LYS A 118 1.48 6.67 -27.74
C LYS A 118 0.33 5.85 -28.36
N GLY A 119 -0.71 5.58 -27.59
CA GLY A 119 -1.89 4.82 -27.97
C GLY A 119 -1.74 3.29 -27.96
N LYS A 120 -0.54 2.75 -27.72
CA LYS A 120 -0.30 1.30 -27.64
C LYS A 120 -0.36 0.82 -26.19
N PRO A 121 -1.04 -0.29 -25.89
CA PRO A 121 -1.11 -0.84 -24.56
C PRO A 121 0.26 -1.36 -24.10
N VAL A 122 0.60 -1.04 -22.85
CA VAL A 122 1.81 -1.49 -22.15
C VAL A 122 1.39 -2.06 -20.80
N GLN A 123 2.04 -3.12 -20.37
CA GLN A 123 1.90 -3.69 -19.02
C GLN A 123 3.27 -3.93 -18.42
N GLN A 124 3.42 -3.56 -17.16
CA GLN A 124 4.61 -3.77 -16.36
C GLN A 124 4.23 -4.56 -15.11
N ALA A 125 4.85 -5.71 -14.94
CA ALA A 125 4.75 -6.45 -13.69
C ALA A 125 5.61 -5.76 -12.63
N GLY A 126 5.12 -5.72 -11.40
CA GLY A 126 5.86 -5.09 -10.32
C GLY A 126 5.46 -5.64 -8.96
N VAL A 127 6.09 -5.13 -7.95
CA VAL A 127 5.80 -5.40 -6.55
C VAL A 127 5.57 -4.10 -5.82
N VAL A 128 4.51 -4.03 -5.04
CA VAL A 128 4.29 -2.94 -4.10
C VAL A 128 4.51 -3.43 -2.67
N THR A 129 5.23 -2.64 -1.90
CA THR A 129 5.29 -2.76 -0.44
C THR A 129 4.57 -1.57 0.17
N ILE A 130 3.68 -1.81 1.13
CA ILE A 130 2.87 -0.76 1.74
C ILE A 130 2.97 -0.89 3.25
N ALA A 131 3.31 0.20 3.92
CA ALA A 131 3.24 0.33 5.37
C ALA A 131 2.02 1.16 5.75
N LEU A 132 1.25 0.68 6.73
CA LEU A 132 0.08 1.38 7.25
C LEU A 132 0.17 1.53 8.75
N GLN A 133 -0.48 2.57 9.27
CA GLN A 133 -0.63 2.81 10.70
C GLN A 133 -2.09 3.01 11.06
N LYS A 134 -2.51 2.42 12.18
CA LYS A 134 -3.84 2.53 12.75
C LYS A 134 -3.89 3.72 13.69
N GLY A 135 -4.74 4.67 13.38
CA GLY A 135 -5.04 5.83 14.26
C GLY A 135 -6.50 5.84 14.70
N ALA A 136 -6.94 6.94 15.30
CA ALA A 136 -8.33 7.11 15.75
C ALA A 136 -9.34 7.03 14.58
N GLY A 137 -8.95 7.39 13.36
CA GLY A 137 -9.75 7.32 12.14
C GLY A 137 -9.59 6.04 11.31
N GLY A 138 -8.96 4.99 11.87
CA GLY A 138 -8.67 3.74 11.16
C GLY A 138 -7.26 3.67 10.57
N TRP A 139 -7.04 2.71 9.68
CA TRP A 139 -5.77 2.49 9.02
C TRP A 139 -5.50 3.55 7.95
N ARG A 140 -4.24 4.04 7.88
CA ARG A 140 -3.77 4.99 6.87
C ARG A 140 -2.41 4.58 6.34
N VAL A 141 -2.15 4.84 5.08
CA VAL A 141 -0.85 4.58 4.45
C VAL A 141 0.18 5.57 5.00
N ILE A 142 1.25 5.06 5.60
CA ILE A 142 2.41 5.85 6.07
C ILE A 142 3.61 5.74 5.13
N GLY A 143 3.54 4.86 4.15
CA GLY A 143 4.56 4.75 3.11
C GLY A 143 4.30 3.60 2.16
N TRP A 144 4.88 3.71 0.97
CA TRP A 144 4.88 2.62 0.02
C TRP A 144 6.09 2.73 -0.92
N ALA A 145 6.44 1.61 -1.51
CA ALA A 145 7.43 1.54 -2.57
C ALA A 145 6.95 0.62 -3.67
N TRP A 146 7.16 1.02 -4.91
CA TRP A 146 6.92 0.19 -6.08
C TRP A 146 8.24 -0.09 -6.80
N ALA A 147 8.37 -1.30 -7.34
CA ALA A 147 9.53 -1.71 -8.13
C ALA A 147 9.09 -2.64 -9.26
N ASP A 148 9.76 -2.52 -10.39
CA ASP A 148 9.69 -3.48 -11.50
C ASP A 148 10.11 -4.88 -11.05
N HIS A 149 9.51 -5.91 -11.66
CA HIS A 149 9.79 -7.31 -11.37
C HIS A 149 10.10 -8.06 -12.68
#